data_e04efbc06ea975228df7f1304d8a421b
#
_entry.id   e04efbc06ea975228df7f1304d8a421b
#
_cell.length_a   1.000
_cell.length_b   1.000
_cell.length_c   1.000
_cell.angle_alpha   90.00
_cell.angle_beta   90.00
_cell.angle_gamma   90.00
#
_symmetry.space_group_name_H-M   'P 1'
#
loop_
_entity.id
_entity.type
_entity.pdbx_description
1 polymer ?
#
loop_
_entity_poly.entity_id
_entity_poly.type
_entity_poly.pdbx_seq_one_letter_code
_entity_poly.pdbx_strand_id
1 'polypeptide(L)' 'MSKPVKEITGSLSYQLERGFRAYVRETNGDTLMTSQVVDIRNETTEGVEIETQNTIYKLTYATVQAAA' A
#
# COMPACT_ATOMS: atom_id res chain seq x y z
N MET A 1 -14.23 10.67 13.58
CA MET A 1 -14.63 9.65 12.59
C MET A 1 -13.41 8.93 12.09
N SER A 2 -13.48 7.63 12.11
CA SER A 2 -12.35 6.84 11.62
C SER A 2 -12.43 6.67 10.11
N LYS A 3 -11.28 6.60 9.49
CA LYS A 3 -11.19 6.33 8.05
C LYS A 3 -11.48 4.85 7.79
N PRO A 4 -12.07 4.54 6.64
CA PRO A 4 -12.22 3.13 6.28
C PRO A 4 -10.84 2.47 6.13
N VAL A 5 -10.79 1.20 6.45
CA VAL A 5 -9.58 0.39 6.33
C VAL A 5 -9.80 -0.62 5.22
N LYS A 6 -8.85 -0.68 4.30
CA LYS A 6 -8.88 -1.65 3.20
C LYS A 6 -7.64 -2.52 3.25
N GLU A 7 -7.83 -3.81 3.10
CA GLU A 7 -6.72 -4.75 3.00
C GLU A 7 -6.48 -5.07 1.54
N ILE A 8 -5.24 -4.90 1.12
CA ILE A 8 -4.85 -5.12 -0.28
C ILE A 8 -3.58 -5.94 -0.33
N THR A 9 -3.37 -6.63 -1.43
CA THR A 9 -2.16 -7.42 -1.66
C THR A 9 -1.57 -7.01 -3.00
N GLY A 10 -0.29 -6.73 -3.00
CA GLY A 10 0.38 -6.30 -4.22
C GLY A 10 1.78 -5.81 -3.96
N SER A 11 2.28 -4.99 -4.85
CA SER A 11 3.61 -4.41 -4.75
C SER A 11 3.54 -2.91 -4.99
N LEU A 12 4.49 -2.20 -4.40
CA LEU A 12 4.61 -0.77 -4.61
C LEU A 12 5.34 -0.51 -5.91
N SER A 13 4.78 0.37 -6.72
CA SER A 13 5.43 0.77 -7.98
C SER A 13 6.51 1.80 -7.74
N TYR A 14 6.37 2.60 -6.67
CA TYR A 14 7.31 3.65 -6.31
C TYR A 14 7.48 3.66 -4.80
N GLN A 15 8.56 4.26 -4.35
CA GLN A 15 8.83 4.40 -2.93
C GLN A 15 7.74 5.24 -2.27
N LEU A 16 7.30 4.80 -1.09
CA LEU A 16 6.31 5.56 -0.32
C LEU A 16 6.93 6.82 0.25
N GLU A 17 6.20 7.93 0.12
CA GLU A 17 6.61 9.20 0.72
C GLU A 17 5.38 9.95 1.19
N ARG A 18 5.48 10.57 2.36
CA ARG A 18 4.41 11.43 2.85
C ARG A 18 4.24 12.63 1.91
N GLY A 19 3.00 13.02 1.68
CA GLY A 19 2.68 14.12 0.78
C GLY A 19 2.48 13.71 -0.67
N PHE A 20 2.77 12.46 -1.01
CA PHE A 20 2.62 11.94 -2.36
C PHE A 20 1.65 10.78 -2.38
N ARG A 21 1.06 10.53 -3.53
CA ARG A 21 0.16 9.40 -3.71
C ARG A 21 0.96 8.11 -3.74
N ALA A 22 0.36 7.04 -3.22
CA ALA A 22 0.94 5.72 -3.36
C ALA A 22 0.36 5.03 -4.58
N TYR A 23 1.19 4.27 -5.27
CA TYR A 23 0.78 3.49 -6.45
C TYR A 23 1.07 2.03 -6.14
N VAL A 24 0.01 1.24 -6.08
CA VAL A 24 0.09 -0.17 -5.74
C VAL A 24 -0.36 -0.99 -6.93
N ARG A 25 0.48 -1.92 -7.34
CA ARG A 25 0.09 -2.90 -8.35
C ARG A 25 -0.48 -4.10 -7.61
N GLU A 26 -1.78 -4.28 -7.71
CA GLU A 26 -2.44 -5.38 -7.02
C GLU A 26 -2.24 -6.69 -7.76
N THR A 27 -2.36 -7.80 -7.03
CA THR A 27 -2.13 -9.13 -7.60
C THR A 27 -3.13 -9.48 -8.70
N ASN A 28 -4.30 -8.83 -8.73
CA ASN A 28 -5.28 -9.04 -9.79
C ASN A 28 -4.94 -8.29 -11.08
N GLY A 29 -3.82 -7.55 -11.10
CA GLY A 29 -3.40 -6.79 -12.28
C GLY A 29 -3.82 -5.34 -12.28
N ASP A 30 -4.69 -4.93 -11.36
CA ASP A 30 -5.11 -3.54 -11.28
C ASP A 30 -4.05 -2.68 -10.61
N THR A 31 -4.03 -1.41 -10.98
CA THR A 31 -3.19 -0.43 -10.30
C THR A 31 -4.06 0.45 -9.44
N LEU A 32 -3.75 0.48 -8.15
CA LEU A 32 -4.42 1.36 -7.20
C LEU A 32 -3.60 2.63 -7.02
N MET A 33 -4.25 3.76 -7.26
CA MET A 33 -3.65 5.07 -6.98
C MET A 33 -4.40 5.65 -5.79
N THR A 34 -3.68 5.91 -4.70
CA THR A 34 -4.30 6.42 -3.49
C THR A 34 -4.36 7.94 -3.50
N SER A 35 -5.05 8.51 -2.52
CA SER A 35 -4.88 9.92 -2.21
C SER A 35 -3.51 10.11 -1.53
N GLN A 36 -3.17 11.35 -1.18
CA GLN A 36 -1.85 11.63 -0.62
C GLN A 36 -1.63 10.87 0.69
N VAL A 37 -0.45 10.31 0.83
CA VAL A 37 -0.04 9.58 2.03
C VAL A 37 0.21 10.59 3.15
N VAL A 38 -0.41 10.37 4.30
CA VAL A 38 -0.22 11.23 5.47
C VAL A 38 0.60 10.54 6.55
N ASP A 39 0.63 9.22 6.56
CA ASP A 39 1.45 8.48 7.52
C ASP A 39 1.77 7.09 6.99
N ILE A 40 2.90 6.54 7.44
CA ILE A 40 3.37 5.21 7.06
C ILE A 40 3.71 4.50 8.36
N ARG A 41 3.06 3.36 8.62
CA ARG A 41 3.20 2.64 9.88
C ARG A 41 3.43 1.16 9.66
N ASN A 42 3.99 0.51 10.67
CA ASN A 42 4.11 -0.95 10.70
C ASN A 42 4.80 -1.52 9.47
N GLU A 43 5.81 -0.81 9.00
CA GLU A 43 6.55 -1.25 7.83
C GLU A 43 7.41 -2.45 8.17
N THR A 44 7.18 -3.55 7.46
CA THR A 44 7.94 -4.80 7.64
C THR A 44 8.30 -5.33 6.27
N THR A 45 9.03 -6.46 6.25
CA THR A 45 9.34 -7.12 4.99
C THR A 45 8.10 -7.75 4.35
N GLU A 46 7.01 -7.89 5.11
CA GLU A 46 5.78 -8.54 4.64
C GLU A 46 4.72 -7.56 4.19
N GLY A 47 4.81 -6.32 4.59
CA GLY A 47 3.81 -5.34 4.24
C GLY A 47 3.98 -4.03 4.98
N VAL A 48 3.00 -3.16 4.80
CA VAL A 48 3.04 -1.82 5.38
C VAL A 48 1.61 -1.30 5.53
N GLU A 49 1.39 -0.49 6.54
CA GLU A 49 0.12 0.21 6.72
C GLU A 49 0.29 1.65 6.24
N ILE A 50 -0.53 2.04 5.29
CA ILE A 50 -0.46 3.36 4.66
C ILE A 50 -1.72 4.13 4.99
N GLU A 51 -1.57 5.23 5.72
CA GLU A 51 -2.69 6.12 5.94
C GLU A 51 -2.66 7.22 4.90
N THR A 52 -3.77 7.37 4.18
CA THR A 52 -3.93 8.46 3.22
C THR A 52 -4.98 9.44 3.73
N GLN A 53 -5.26 10.47 2.97
CA GLN A 53 -6.26 11.46 3.37
C GLN A 53 -7.64 10.83 3.58
N ASN A 54 -7.97 9.80 2.83
CA ASN A 54 -9.32 9.24 2.82
C ASN A 54 -9.44 7.82 3.37
N THR A 55 -8.34 7.07 3.40
CA THR A 55 -8.40 5.63 3.66
C THR A 55 -7.11 5.16 4.31
N ILE A 56 -7.22 4.12 5.13
CA ILE A 56 -6.05 3.40 5.65
C ILE A 56 -5.96 2.10 4.87
N TYR A 57 -4.80 1.87 4.24
CA TYR A 57 -4.55 0.65 3.48
C TYR A 57 -3.60 -0.26 4.24
N LYS A 58 -4.00 -1.50 4.45
CA LYS A 58 -3.10 -2.52 4.97
C LYS A 58 -2.60 -3.32 3.78
N LEU A 59 -1.41 -2.99 3.33
CA LEU A 59 -0.81 -3.62 2.16
C LEU A 59 0.04 -4.80 2.60
N THR A 60 -0.28 -5.97 2.07
CA THR A 60 0.57 -7.15 2.18
C THR A 60 1.32 -7.28 0.87
N TYR A 61 2.65 -7.35 0.95
CA TYR A 61 3.44 -7.49 -0.27
C TYR A 61 3.17 -8.84 -0.92
N ALA A 62 2.93 -8.81 -2.23
CA ALA A 62 2.81 -10.04 -2.98
C ALA A 62 4.13 -10.79 -2.87
N THR A 63 4.04 -12.07 -2.49
CA THR A 63 5.22 -12.90 -2.45
C THR A 63 5.65 -13.15 -3.88
N VAL A 64 6.71 -12.48 -4.29
CA VAL A 64 7.37 -12.89 -5.50
C VAL A 64 8.08 -14.18 -5.14
N GLN A 65 7.54 -15.28 -5.57
CA GLN A 65 8.29 -16.49 -5.57
C GLN A 65 9.48 -16.23 -6.47
N ALA A 66 10.58 -15.89 -5.85
CA ALA A 66 11.82 -15.99 -6.58
C ALA A 66 11.77 -17.37 -7.20
N ALA A 67 11.65 -17.41 -8.49
CA ALA A 67 11.81 -18.65 -9.19
C ALA A 67 13.13 -19.20 -8.71
N ALA A 68 13.01 -20.08 -7.82
CA ALA A 68 14.21 -20.72 -7.34
C ALA A 68 14.87 -21.36 -8.51
#